data_f4dc1b7c0264f37145b4c9ef692674cf
#
_entry.id   f4dc1b7c0264f37145b4c9ef692674cf
#
_cell.length_a   1.000
_cell.length_b   1.000
_cell.length_c   1.000
_cell.angle_alpha   90.00
_cell.angle_beta   90.00
_cell.angle_gamma   90.00
#
_symmetry.space_group_name_H-M   'P 1'
#
loop_
_entity.id
_entity.type
_entity.pdbx_description
1 polymer ?
#
loop_
_entity_poly.entity_id
_entity_poly.type
_entity_poly.pdbx_seq_one_letter_code
_entity_poly.pdbx_strand_id
1 'polypeptide(L)'
;MHYSKEDIAKAREMDLLTYLACFEPDNLKQVSANVYSTVEHDSLMINNGKWCWFSRGIGGRTALDYLIKVKGLRFPDAVARIIGNPTDPLPLSIRPPPETPKIFIMPEVASNPSRAFQYLVGRGIDPEIVQWCIDHRLIFETAKHGNVLFIGYDQDGNPKYGAVRSTTDSFKGDVKGSDKRFSFKIVNAQSPRTVHVFEAAIDLLSYATLEKQFGEKWLKRSYLSLAGIGSGKSIPKALEQFLKDYPEISYINLHLDNDEPGRIAAKNIKEALGSRYKFRDNPPPFGKDFNDFLLHKIEKSKQPKTIRR
;
A
#
# COMPACT_ATOMS: atom_id res chain seq x y z
N MET A 1 14.93 16.05 -36.34
CA MET A 1 13.54 16.48 -36.66
C MET A 1 13.04 17.35 -35.50
N HIS A 2 12.48 18.52 -35.81
CA HIS A 2 11.83 19.37 -34.79
C HIS A 2 10.32 19.11 -34.89
N TYR A 3 9.73 18.63 -33.80
CA TYR A 3 8.29 18.47 -33.68
C TYR A 3 7.66 19.78 -33.21
N SER A 4 6.47 20.09 -33.71
CA SER A 4 5.70 21.25 -33.25
C SER A 4 5.27 21.07 -31.79
N LYS A 5 4.93 22.18 -31.11
CA LYS A 5 4.35 22.12 -29.75
C LYS A 5 3.05 21.30 -29.71
N GLU A 6 2.28 21.34 -30.80
CA GLU A 6 1.03 20.61 -30.95
C GLU A 6 1.28 19.08 -31.06
N ASP A 7 2.30 18.67 -31.82
CA ASP A 7 2.67 17.28 -31.97
C ASP A 7 3.12 16.69 -30.63
N ILE A 8 3.92 17.44 -29.88
CA ILE A 8 4.35 17.04 -28.54
C ILE A 8 3.16 16.94 -27.58
N ALA A 9 2.20 17.86 -27.66
CA ALA A 9 0.99 17.80 -26.83
C ALA A 9 0.15 16.56 -27.15
N LYS A 10 -0.08 16.27 -28.44
CA LYS A 10 -0.78 15.05 -28.88
C LYS A 10 -0.07 13.77 -28.39
N ALA A 11 1.26 13.70 -28.52
CA ALA A 11 2.02 12.54 -28.03
C ALA A 11 1.89 12.35 -26.50
N ARG A 12 1.75 13.44 -25.73
CA ARG A 12 1.54 13.41 -24.27
C ARG A 12 0.14 12.99 -23.85
N GLU A 13 -0.85 13.06 -24.73
CA GLU A 13 -2.22 12.64 -24.45
C GLU A 13 -2.45 11.14 -24.68
N MET A 14 -1.59 10.48 -25.47
CA MET A 14 -1.69 9.04 -25.75
C MET A 14 -1.45 8.23 -24.49
N ASP A 15 -2.47 7.53 -23.99
CA ASP A 15 -2.29 6.55 -22.89
C ASP A 15 -1.68 5.23 -23.41
N LEU A 16 -1.07 4.46 -22.48
CA LEU A 16 -0.35 3.24 -22.85
C LEU A 16 -1.27 2.13 -23.39
N LEU A 17 -2.48 2.00 -22.85
CA LEU A 17 -3.42 0.96 -23.29
C LEU A 17 -3.81 1.18 -24.76
N THR A 18 -4.16 2.42 -25.10
CA THR A 18 -4.49 2.82 -26.48
C THR A 18 -3.29 2.58 -27.41
N TYR A 19 -2.09 2.99 -26.98
CA TYR A 19 -0.88 2.79 -27.78
C TYR A 19 -0.63 1.30 -28.07
N LEU A 20 -0.64 0.45 -27.03
CA LEU A 20 -0.40 -0.98 -27.22
C LEU A 20 -1.49 -1.64 -28.06
N ALA A 21 -2.74 -1.31 -27.83
CA ALA A 21 -3.85 -1.86 -28.62
C ALA A 21 -3.75 -1.54 -30.11
N CYS A 22 -3.23 -0.37 -30.46
CA CYS A 22 -3.13 0.09 -31.85
C CYS A 22 -1.82 -0.26 -32.54
N PHE A 23 -0.69 -0.19 -31.81
CA PHE A 23 0.64 -0.29 -32.40
C PHE A 23 1.42 -1.56 -32.00
N GLU A 24 1.08 -2.19 -30.86
CA GLU A 24 1.73 -3.40 -30.37
C GLU A 24 0.67 -4.37 -29.76
N PRO A 25 -0.38 -4.77 -30.52
CA PRO A 25 -1.47 -5.58 -30.00
C PRO A 25 -1.00 -6.94 -29.44
N ASP A 26 0.01 -7.55 -30.05
CA ASP A 26 0.58 -8.82 -29.62
C ASP A 26 1.33 -8.73 -28.28
N ASN A 27 1.71 -7.51 -27.86
CA ASN A 27 2.34 -7.24 -26.57
C ASN A 27 1.33 -6.94 -25.45
N LEU A 28 0.03 -6.86 -25.77
CA LEU A 28 -1.02 -6.54 -24.81
C LEU A 28 -1.75 -7.78 -24.32
N LYS A 29 -1.76 -8.01 -23.00
CA LYS A 29 -2.45 -9.13 -22.35
C LYS A 29 -3.47 -8.61 -21.36
N GLN A 30 -4.72 -9.04 -21.47
CA GLN A 30 -5.73 -8.76 -20.46
C GLN A 30 -5.59 -9.70 -19.26
N VAL A 31 -5.48 -9.13 -18.06
CA VAL A 31 -5.35 -9.86 -16.79
C VAL A 31 -6.68 -9.95 -16.06
N SER A 32 -7.48 -8.88 -16.11
CA SER A 32 -8.85 -8.85 -15.57
C SER A 32 -9.66 -7.76 -16.29
N ALA A 33 -10.93 -7.59 -15.95
CA ALA A 33 -11.89 -6.72 -16.65
C ALA A 33 -11.35 -5.33 -17.05
N ASN A 34 -10.50 -4.69 -16.23
CA ASN A 34 -9.93 -3.35 -16.48
C ASN A 34 -8.42 -3.30 -16.20
N VAL A 35 -7.76 -4.46 -16.14
CA VAL A 35 -6.31 -4.57 -15.86
C VAL A 35 -5.65 -5.32 -17.00
N TYR A 36 -4.61 -4.73 -17.54
CA TYR A 36 -3.81 -5.31 -18.62
C TYR A 36 -2.35 -5.41 -18.17
N SER A 37 -1.58 -6.25 -18.85
CA SER A 37 -0.12 -6.33 -18.72
C SER A 37 0.50 -6.39 -20.10
N THR A 38 1.82 -6.26 -20.17
CA THR A 38 2.55 -6.54 -21.40
C THR A 38 3.03 -7.99 -21.40
N VAL A 39 3.08 -8.61 -22.60
CA VAL A 39 3.62 -9.97 -22.75
C VAL A 39 5.11 -9.99 -22.42
N GLU A 40 5.85 -8.94 -22.79
CA GLU A 40 7.30 -8.83 -22.51
C GLU A 40 7.62 -8.67 -21.03
N HIS A 41 6.69 -8.11 -20.24
CA HIS A 41 6.92 -7.78 -18.83
C HIS A 41 5.68 -8.06 -17.99
N ASP A 42 5.54 -9.26 -17.46
CA ASP A 42 4.38 -9.72 -16.67
C ASP A 42 4.07 -8.83 -15.45
N SER A 43 5.07 -8.19 -14.87
CA SER A 43 4.92 -7.29 -13.73
C SER A 43 4.63 -5.83 -14.12
N LEU A 44 4.54 -5.51 -15.43
CA LEU A 44 4.08 -4.22 -15.91
C LEU A 44 2.56 -4.25 -16.03
N MET A 45 1.88 -3.57 -15.14
CA MET A 45 0.41 -3.52 -15.08
C MET A 45 -0.10 -2.17 -15.58
N ILE A 46 -1.20 -2.22 -16.36
CA ILE A 46 -1.89 -1.05 -16.92
C ILE A 46 -3.30 -1.05 -16.37
N ASN A 47 -3.70 0.04 -15.73
CA ASN A 47 -5.04 0.22 -15.17
C ASN A 47 -5.40 1.71 -15.12
N ASN A 48 -6.62 2.07 -15.54
CA ASN A 48 -7.15 3.43 -15.45
C ASN A 48 -6.24 4.51 -16.07
N GLY A 49 -5.72 4.27 -17.27
CA GLY A 49 -4.85 5.22 -17.96
C GLY A 49 -3.49 5.43 -17.28
N LYS A 50 -3.11 4.56 -16.36
CA LYS A 50 -1.80 4.56 -15.69
C LYS A 50 -1.15 3.20 -15.86
N TRP A 51 0.16 3.18 -15.85
CA TRP A 51 0.91 1.94 -15.82
C TRP A 51 2.01 1.97 -14.76
N CYS A 52 2.35 0.79 -14.25
CA CYS A 52 3.42 0.60 -13.29
C CYS A 52 4.13 -0.74 -13.57
N TRP A 53 5.44 -0.69 -13.68
CA TRP A 53 6.29 -1.87 -13.75
C TRP A 53 6.80 -2.19 -12.35
N PHE A 54 6.10 -3.06 -11.65
CA PHE A 54 6.33 -3.33 -10.23
C PHE A 54 7.74 -3.84 -9.92
N SER A 55 8.29 -4.73 -10.74
CA SER A 55 9.64 -5.28 -10.52
C SER A 55 10.77 -4.26 -10.70
N ARG A 56 10.51 -3.12 -11.38
CA ARG A 56 11.49 -2.06 -11.61
C ARG A 56 11.16 -0.76 -10.87
N GLY A 57 10.02 -0.68 -10.20
CA GLY A 57 9.60 0.52 -9.47
C GLY A 57 9.35 1.76 -10.36
N ILE A 58 9.11 1.58 -11.65
CA ILE A 58 8.88 2.68 -12.60
C ILE A 58 7.45 2.67 -13.11
N GLY A 59 6.96 3.85 -13.50
CA GLY A 59 5.60 3.97 -14.01
C GLY A 59 5.35 5.29 -14.71
N GLY A 60 4.13 5.44 -15.24
CA GLY A 60 3.72 6.61 -15.98
C GLY A 60 2.23 6.65 -16.27
N ARG A 61 1.82 7.69 -17.03
CA ARG A 61 0.43 7.87 -17.46
C ARG A 61 0.26 7.81 -18.98
N THR A 62 1.36 7.89 -19.73
CA THR A 62 1.33 8.06 -21.16
C THR A 62 2.16 6.97 -21.84
N ALA A 63 1.87 6.73 -23.12
CA ALA A 63 2.71 5.91 -23.98
C ALA A 63 4.13 6.50 -24.12
N LEU A 64 4.23 7.83 -24.10
CA LEU A 64 5.52 8.53 -24.16
C LEU A 64 6.41 8.15 -22.97
N ASP A 65 5.85 8.12 -21.74
CA ASP A 65 6.55 7.63 -20.56
C ASP A 65 7.06 6.20 -20.72
N TYR A 66 6.23 5.31 -21.28
CA TYR A 66 6.59 3.91 -21.52
C TYR A 66 7.72 3.78 -22.54
N LEU A 67 7.61 4.45 -23.66
CA LEU A 67 8.62 4.39 -24.71
C LEU A 67 9.98 4.90 -24.23
N ILE A 68 10.00 5.93 -23.39
CA ILE A 68 11.25 6.46 -22.82
C ILE A 68 11.78 5.58 -21.68
N LYS A 69 10.94 5.25 -20.71
CA LYS A 69 11.39 4.59 -19.46
C LYS A 69 11.57 3.08 -19.57
N VAL A 70 10.78 2.42 -20.43
CA VAL A 70 10.78 0.96 -20.61
C VAL A 70 11.52 0.55 -21.86
N LYS A 71 11.20 1.17 -23.02
CA LYS A 71 11.83 0.86 -24.30
C LYS A 71 13.15 1.61 -24.52
N GLY A 72 13.52 2.56 -23.65
CA GLY A 72 14.79 3.30 -23.71
C GLY A 72 14.92 4.28 -24.87
N LEU A 73 13.83 4.66 -25.52
CA LEU A 73 13.87 5.60 -26.65
C LEU A 73 14.20 7.01 -26.17
N ARG A 74 14.93 7.77 -27.01
CA ARG A 74 15.09 9.21 -26.80
C ARG A 74 13.77 9.92 -27.05
N PHE A 75 13.54 11.03 -26.36
CA PHE A 75 12.30 11.80 -26.46
C PHE A 75 11.81 12.07 -27.90
N PRO A 76 12.67 12.53 -28.85
CA PRO A 76 12.23 12.76 -30.22
C PRO A 76 11.79 11.47 -30.94
N ASP A 77 12.48 10.37 -30.67
CA ASP A 77 12.20 9.07 -31.30
C ASP A 77 10.88 8.48 -30.74
N ALA A 78 10.62 8.68 -29.45
CA ALA A 78 9.37 8.29 -28.80
C ALA A 78 8.18 9.12 -29.32
N VAL A 79 8.36 10.42 -29.54
CA VAL A 79 7.33 11.29 -30.16
C VAL A 79 7.06 10.83 -31.59
N ALA A 80 8.10 10.55 -32.38
CA ALA A 80 7.97 10.03 -33.75
C ALA A 80 7.17 8.73 -33.79
N ARG A 81 7.44 7.83 -32.83
CA ARG A 81 6.76 6.53 -32.74
C ARG A 81 5.26 6.64 -32.46
N ILE A 82 4.85 7.64 -31.69
CA ILE A 82 3.44 7.87 -31.33
C ILE A 82 2.69 8.59 -32.45
N ILE A 83 3.31 9.61 -33.04
CA ILE A 83 2.62 10.45 -34.05
C ILE A 83 2.51 9.71 -35.39
N GLY A 84 3.47 8.77 -35.66
CA GLY A 84 3.48 8.05 -36.93
C GLY A 84 3.59 8.99 -38.14
N ASN A 85 2.92 8.65 -39.24
CA ASN A 85 2.75 9.56 -40.37
C ASN A 85 1.76 10.68 -39.99
N PRO A 86 2.09 11.96 -40.24
CA PRO A 86 1.20 13.08 -39.90
C PRO A 86 -0.19 13.03 -40.52
N THR A 87 -0.40 12.15 -41.50
CA THR A 87 -1.66 11.98 -42.24
C THR A 87 -2.63 10.99 -41.60
N ASP A 88 -2.16 10.14 -40.67
CA ASP A 88 -3.03 9.18 -40.04
C ASP A 88 -3.69 9.76 -38.79
N PRO A 89 -5.04 9.71 -38.65
CA PRO A 89 -5.68 10.14 -37.41
C PRO A 89 -5.21 9.33 -36.24
N LEU A 90 -4.79 10.00 -35.15
CA LEU A 90 -4.47 9.31 -33.91
C LEU A 90 -5.70 8.56 -33.40
N PRO A 91 -5.54 7.32 -32.93
CA PRO A 91 -6.65 6.57 -32.39
C PRO A 91 -7.26 7.29 -31.19
N LEU A 92 -8.58 7.25 -31.10
CA LEU A 92 -9.30 7.77 -29.93
C LEU A 92 -8.81 7.02 -28.68
N SER A 93 -8.49 7.78 -27.63
CA SER A 93 -8.04 7.20 -26.37
C SER A 93 -9.07 6.21 -25.82
N ILE A 94 -8.65 4.95 -25.55
CA ILE A 94 -9.46 3.93 -24.88
C ILE A 94 -9.48 4.26 -23.37
N ARG A 95 -9.80 5.51 -23.02
CA ARG A 95 -9.95 5.85 -21.61
C ARG A 95 -11.16 5.14 -21.06
N PRO A 96 -11.02 4.34 -19.99
CA PRO A 96 -12.20 3.86 -19.29
C PRO A 96 -13.05 5.06 -18.87
N PRO A 97 -14.38 4.92 -18.79
CA PRO A 97 -15.26 5.98 -18.32
C PRO A 97 -14.76 6.52 -16.97
N PRO A 98 -15.00 7.82 -16.67
CA PRO A 98 -14.57 8.40 -15.40
C PRO A 98 -15.01 7.48 -14.26
N GLU A 99 -14.08 7.19 -13.35
CA GLU A 99 -14.36 6.29 -12.23
C GLU A 99 -15.55 6.85 -11.46
N THR A 100 -16.68 6.13 -11.51
CA THR A 100 -17.75 6.32 -10.53
C THR A 100 -17.15 6.21 -9.14
N PRO A 101 -17.55 7.02 -8.15
CA PRO A 101 -17.05 6.92 -6.80
C PRO A 101 -17.10 5.47 -6.34
N LYS A 102 -15.96 4.87 -6.06
CA LYS A 102 -15.90 3.49 -5.59
C LYS A 102 -16.49 3.46 -4.19
N ILE A 103 -17.71 2.94 -4.08
CA ILE A 103 -18.35 2.73 -2.78
C ILE A 103 -17.68 1.50 -2.15
N PHE A 104 -17.15 1.66 -0.95
CA PHE A 104 -16.66 0.55 -0.15
C PHE A 104 -17.85 -0.31 0.29
N ILE A 105 -17.81 -1.58 -0.07
CA ILE A 105 -18.80 -2.56 0.38
C ILE A 105 -18.04 -3.58 1.23
N MET A 106 -18.41 -3.61 2.53
CA MET A 106 -17.79 -4.57 3.46
C MET A 106 -18.10 -5.99 3.00
N PRO A 107 -17.11 -6.87 2.88
CA PRO A 107 -17.33 -8.27 2.57
C PRO A 107 -18.20 -8.95 3.62
N GLU A 108 -18.89 -10.00 3.22
CA GLU A 108 -19.57 -10.89 4.16
C GLU A 108 -18.56 -11.49 5.14
N VAL A 109 -18.87 -11.44 6.43
CA VAL A 109 -17.99 -11.87 7.51
C VAL A 109 -18.55 -13.11 8.20
N ALA A 110 -17.62 -13.98 8.66
CA ALA A 110 -17.98 -15.15 9.44
C ALA A 110 -18.54 -14.74 10.82
N SER A 111 -19.46 -15.52 11.33
CA SER A 111 -20.01 -15.32 12.68
C SER A 111 -18.99 -15.56 13.78
N ASN A 112 -17.98 -16.40 13.52
CA ASN A 112 -16.89 -16.69 14.43
C ASN A 112 -15.53 -16.51 13.69
N PRO A 113 -14.70 -15.53 14.09
CA PRO A 113 -13.43 -15.25 13.44
C PRO A 113 -12.26 -16.14 13.93
N SER A 114 -12.52 -17.40 14.27
CA SER A 114 -11.54 -18.31 14.90
C SER A 114 -10.31 -18.56 14.03
N ARG A 115 -10.46 -18.67 12.72
CA ARG A 115 -9.36 -18.88 11.79
C ARG A 115 -8.47 -17.65 11.67
N ALA A 116 -9.07 -16.46 11.57
CA ALA A 116 -8.35 -15.20 11.59
C ALA A 116 -7.60 -15.01 12.91
N PHE A 117 -8.24 -15.34 14.05
CA PHE A 117 -7.60 -15.32 15.38
C PHE A 117 -6.38 -16.23 15.43
N GLN A 118 -6.56 -17.53 15.08
CA GLN A 118 -5.47 -18.51 15.08
C GLN A 118 -4.32 -18.12 14.16
N TYR A 119 -4.62 -17.58 12.99
CA TYR A 119 -3.61 -17.10 12.05
C TYR A 119 -2.75 -15.99 12.68
N LEU A 120 -3.39 -14.97 13.27
CA LEU A 120 -2.67 -13.84 13.86
C LEU A 120 -1.86 -14.25 15.10
N VAL A 121 -2.41 -15.12 15.95
CA VAL A 121 -1.66 -15.70 17.09
C VAL A 121 -0.50 -16.57 16.59
N GLY A 122 -0.69 -17.34 15.51
CA GLY A 122 0.37 -18.09 14.86
C GLY A 122 1.50 -17.20 14.28
N ARG A 123 1.18 -15.94 13.97
CA ARG A 123 2.16 -14.88 13.59
C ARG A 123 2.84 -14.24 14.81
N GLY A 124 2.63 -14.78 16.01
CA GLY A 124 3.23 -14.30 17.26
C GLY A 124 2.52 -13.12 17.91
N ILE A 125 1.43 -12.63 17.33
CA ILE A 125 0.67 -11.51 17.90
C ILE A 125 -0.03 -11.98 19.19
N ASP A 126 0.02 -11.14 20.22
CA ASP A 126 -0.56 -11.43 21.53
C ASP A 126 -2.08 -11.69 21.42
N PRO A 127 -2.59 -12.81 21.99
CA PRO A 127 -4.01 -13.18 21.89
C PRO A 127 -4.97 -12.12 22.43
N GLU A 128 -4.61 -11.40 23.49
CA GLU A 128 -5.46 -10.34 24.04
C GLU A 128 -5.57 -9.14 23.10
N ILE A 129 -4.48 -8.82 22.38
CA ILE A 129 -4.50 -7.74 21.37
C ILE A 129 -5.39 -8.14 20.19
N VAL A 130 -5.28 -9.39 19.72
CA VAL A 130 -6.14 -9.89 18.64
C VAL A 130 -7.60 -9.87 19.07
N GLN A 131 -7.91 -10.39 20.27
CA GLN A 131 -9.28 -10.42 20.78
C GLN A 131 -9.83 -9.00 20.95
N TRP A 132 -9.04 -8.09 21.51
CA TRP A 132 -9.45 -6.68 21.64
C TRP A 132 -9.82 -6.08 20.29
N CYS A 133 -9.02 -6.32 19.24
CA CYS A 133 -9.32 -5.82 17.90
C CYS A 133 -10.59 -6.44 17.30
N ILE A 134 -10.88 -7.71 17.60
CA ILE A 134 -12.13 -8.37 17.19
C ILE A 134 -13.32 -7.74 17.89
N ASP A 135 -13.25 -7.58 19.21
CA ASP A 135 -14.32 -7.01 20.04
C ASP A 135 -14.63 -5.55 19.64
N HIS A 136 -13.61 -4.80 19.21
CA HIS A 136 -13.73 -3.43 18.71
C HIS A 136 -14.02 -3.36 17.20
N ARG A 137 -14.35 -4.49 16.55
CA ARG A 137 -14.72 -4.56 15.13
C ARG A 137 -13.67 -4.05 14.15
N LEU A 138 -12.39 -4.12 14.54
CA LEU A 138 -11.26 -3.76 13.71
C LEU A 138 -10.74 -4.95 12.88
N ILE A 139 -10.96 -6.17 13.37
CA ILE A 139 -10.57 -7.42 12.71
C ILE A 139 -11.78 -8.32 12.57
N PHE A 140 -11.94 -8.88 11.37
CA PHE A 140 -12.96 -9.86 11.02
C PHE A 140 -12.34 -11.04 10.26
N GLU A 141 -13.14 -12.07 10.07
CA GLU A 141 -12.85 -13.16 9.15
C GLU A 141 -13.84 -13.10 7.97
N THR A 142 -13.35 -13.25 6.74
CA THR A 142 -14.23 -13.30 5.58
C THR A 142 -14.99 -14.62 5.52
N ALA A 143 -16.32 -14.60 5.32
CA ALA A 143 -17.16 -15.79 5.31
C ALA A 143 -16.72 -16.81 4.26
N LYS A 144 -16.40 -16.35 3.05
CA LYS A 144 -16.13 -17.25 1.91
C LYS A 144 -14.77 -17.97 2.00
N HIS A 145 -13.73 -17.31 2.48
CA HIS A 145 -12.35 -17.83 2.40
C HIS A 145 -11.65 -17.98 3.75
N GLY A 146 -12.25 -17.51 4.84
CA GLY A 146 -11.64 -17.52 6.17
C GLY A 146 -10.38 -16.65 6.25
N ASN A 147 -10.28 -15.61 5.43
CA ASN A 147 -9.16 -14.68 5.42
C ASN A 147 -9.30 -13.65 6.52
N VAL A 148 -8.18 -13.15 7.05
CA VAL A 148 -8.19 -12.00 7.95
C VAL A 148 -8.61 -10.76 7.17
N LEU A 149 -9.54 -9.99 7.74
CA LEU A 149 -10.01 -8.72 7.21
C LEU A 149 -9.76 -7.62 8.24
N PHE A 150 -8.84 -6.70 7.94
CA PHE A 150 -8.56 -5.51 8.74
C PHE A 150 -9.40 -4.35 8.24
N ILE A 151 -10.22 -3.74 9.10
CA ILE A 151 -11.13 -2.65 8.74
C ILE A 151 -10.61 -1.32 9.24
N GLY A 152 -10.74 -0.31 8.39
CA GLY A 152 -10.49 1.08 8.72
C GLY A 152 -11.77 1.91 8.58
N TYR A 153 -11.98 2.83 9.53
CA TYR A 153 -13.19 3.63 9.68
C TYR A 153 -12.90 5.11 9.50
N ASP A 154 -13.91 5.86 9.03
CA ASP A 154 -13.91 7.33 9.10
C ASP A 154 -14.23 7.82 10.54
N GLN A 155 -14.31 9.13 10.73
CA GLN A 155 -14.61 9.76 12.02
C GLN A 155 -16.05 9.49 12.50
N ASP A 156 -16.96 9.18 11.59
CA ASP A 156 -18.36 8.88 11.87
C ASP A 156 -18.58 7.39 12.20
N GLY A 157 -17.50 6.59 12.19
CA GLY A 157 -17.57 5.16 12.45
C GLY A 157 -18.04 4.32 11.25
N ASN A 158 -18.05 4.88 10.04
CA ASN A 158 -18.40 4.11 8.85
C ASN A 158 -17.16 3.39 8.31
N PRO A 159 -17.26 2.10 7.93
CA PRO A 159 -16.16 1.38 7.30
C PRO A 159 -15.88 1.96 5.90
N LYS A 160 -14.62 2.31 5.63
CA LYS A 160 -14.16 2.91 4.36
C LYS A 160 -13.00 2.15 3.73
N TYR A 161 -12.34 1.30 4.49
CA TYR A 161 -11.17 0.56 4.03
C TYR A 161 -11.20 -0.86 4.58
N GLY A 162 -10.77 -1.82 3.77
CA GLY A 162 -10.56 -3.19 4.18
C GLY A 162 -9.30 -3.78 3.54
N ALA A 163 -8.37 -4.26 4.36
CA ALA A 163 -7.24 -5.07 3.91
C ALA A 163 -7.50 -6.55 4.17
N VAL A 164 -7.30 -7.39 3.16
CA VAL A 164 -7.44 -8.84 3.26
C VAL A 164 -6.07 -9.50 3.30
N ARG A 165 -5.89 -10.44 4.22
CA ARG A 165 -4.73 -11.31 4.30
C ARG A 165 -5.18 -12.76 4.31
N SER A 166 -4.71 -13.54 3.32
CA SER A 166 -4.98 -14.98 3.29
C SER A 166 -4.41 -15.68 4.52
N THR A 167 -5.16 -16.63 5.03
CA THR A 167 -4.74 -17.52 6.12
C THR A 167 -4.08 -18.80 5.64
N THR A 168 -4.09 -19.07 4.32
CA THR A 168 -3.60 -20.30 3.71
C THR A 168 -2.48 -20.12 2.71
N ASP A 169 -2.36 -18.94 2.11
CA ASP A 169 -1.38 -18.65 1.06
C ASP A 169 -0.79 -17.23 1.21
N SER A 170 -0.02 -16.77 0.23
CA SER A 170 0.63 -15.46 0.23
C SER A 170 -0.27 -14.30 -0.19
N PHE A 171 -1.55 -14.54 -0.52
CA PHE A 171 -2.45 -13.50 -1.02
C PHE A 171 -2.65 -12.39 0.01
N LYS A 172 -2.54 -11.16 -0.47
CA LYS A 172 -2.86 -9.93 0.24
C LYS A 172 -3.44 -8.92 -0.74
N GLY A 173 -4.41 -8.13 -0.30
CA GLY A 173 -5.02 -7.13 -1.16
C GLY A 173 -5.99 -6.24 -0.41
N ASP A 174 -6.45 -5.21 -1.09
CA ASP A 174 -7.49 -4.33 -0.56
C ASP A 174 -8.87 -4.78 -1.08
N VAL A 175 -9.90 -4.64 -0.25
CA VAL A 175 -11.29 -4.83 -0.64
C VAL A 175 -11.67 -3.81 -1.71
N LYS A 176 -12.45 -4.23 -2.71
CA LYS A 176 -12.92 -3.33 -3.78
C LYS A 176 -13.64 -2.11 -3.19
N GLY A 177 -13.29 -0.93 -3.66
CA GLY A 177 -13.86 0.33 -3.18
C GLY A 177 -13.18 0.91 -1.94
N SER A 178 -12.14 0.25 -1.40
CA SER A 178 -11.37 0.74 -0.25
C SER A 178 -10.76 2.12 -0.51
N ASP A 179 -10.89 2.99 0.48
CA ASP A 179 -10.21 4.29 0.52
C ASP A 179 -9.06 4.25 1.54
N LYS A 180 -7.84 4.26 1.04
CA LYS A 180 -6.62 4.19 1.87
C LYS A 180 -6.46 5.34 2.85
N ARG A 181 -7.20 6.43 2.71
CA ARG A 181 -7.22 7.52 3.70
C ARG A 181 -7.65 7.02 5.08
N PHE A 182 -8.54 6.05 5.11
CA PHE A 182 -9.13 5.48 6.31
C PHE A 182 -8.56 4.11 6.65
N SER A 183 -7.27 3.92 6.44
CA SER A 183 -6.57 2.66 6.72
C SER A 183 -6.73 2.20 8.17
N PHE A 184 -6.39 0.93 8.42
CA PHE A 184 -6.41 0.31 9.75
C PHE A 184 -5.62 1.12 10.78
N LYS A 185 -6.26 1.47 11.89
CA LYS A 185 -5.67 2.27 12.97
C LYS A 185 -6.22 1.88 14.34
N ILE A 186 -5.42 2.10 15.37
CA ILE A 186 -5.83 2.05 16.77
C ILE A 186 -5.47 3.41 17.36
N VAL A 187 -6.43 4.11 17.96
CA VAL A 187 -6.23 5.48 18.41
C VAL A 187 -6.44 5.60 19.91
N ASN A 188 -5.48 6.18 20.60
CA ASN A 188 -5.65 6.60 21.98
C ASN A 188 -6.49 7.87 22.02
N ALA A 189 -7.77 7.74 22.36
CA ALA A 189 -8.71 8.85 22.41
C ALA A 189 -8.39 9.90 23.50
N GLN A 190 -7.58 9.57 24.51
CA GLN A 190 -7.35 10.46 25.66
C GLN A 190 -6.26 11.52 25.40
N SER A 191 -5.27 11.24 24.57
CA SER A 191 -4.21 12.21 24.20
C SER A 191 -3.36 11.71 23.04
N PRO A 192 -3.81 11.82 21.80
CA PRO A 192 -3.07 11.32 20.64
C PRO A 192 -1.98 12.31 20.20
N ARG A 193 -0.99 12.59 21.06
CA ARG A 193 0.15 13.47 20.70
C ARG A 193 1.18 12.82 19.81
N THR A 194 1.21 11.50 19.81
CA THR A 194 2.21 10.70 19.07
C THR A 194 1.48 9.63 18.26
N VAL A 195 1.85 9.47 16.99
CA VAL A 195 1.42 8.36 16.15
C VAL A 195 2.61 7.47 15.80
N HIS A 196 2.42 6.16 15.92
CA HIS A 196 3.32 5.11 15.46
C HIS A 196 2.84 4.60 14.10
N VAL A 197 3.67 4.67 13.07
CA VAL A 197 3.29 4.48 11.68
C VAL A 197 3.98 3.24 11.10
N PHE A 198 3.23 2.35 10.49
CA PHE A 198 3.66 1.05 9.94
C PHE A 198 3.20 0.88 8.50
N GLU A 199 3.87 0.02 7.72
CA GLU A 199 3.41 -0.27 6.36
C GLU A 199 2.11 -1.07 6.34
N ALA A 200 1.98 -2.08 7.21
CA ALA A 200 0.83 -2.97 7.26
C ALA A 200 0.26 -3.15 8.68
N ALA A 201 -0.98 -3.66 8.76
CA ALA A 201 -1.66 -3.91 10.03
C ALA A 201 -0.96 -4.99 10.88
N ILE A 202 -0.35 -6.00 10.26
CA ILE A 202 0.36 -7.07 10.99
C ILE A 202 1.58 -6.51 11.72
N ASP A 203 2.33 -5.59 11.10
CA ASP A 203 3.49 -4.96 11.73
C ASP A 203 3.10 -4.08 12.90
N LEU A 204 2.00 -3.35 12.75
CA LEU A 204 1.38 -2.56 13.81
C LEU A 204 1.04 -3.43 15.02
N LEU A 205 0.35 -4.56 14.81
CA LEU A 205 -0.05 -5.49 15.87
C LEU A 205 1.16 -6.21 16.49
N SER A 206 2.17 -6.51 15.69
CA SER A 206 3.44 -7.08 16.15
C SER A 206 4.18 -6.12 17.07
N TYR A 207 4.22 -4.83 16.71
CA TYR A 207 4.82 -3.81 17.55
C TYR A 207 4.03 -3.60 18.85
N ALA A 208 2.69 -3.55 18.80
CA ALA A 208 1.85 -3.47 19.98
C ALA A 208 2.08 -4.67 20.93
N THR A 209 2.31 -5.87 20.37
CA THR A 209 2.68 -7.06 21.12
C THR A 209 4.03 -6.90 21.82
N LEU A 210 5.04 -6.37 21.11
CA LEU A 210 6.34 -6.08 21.68
C LEU A 210 6.26 -5.06 22.82
N GLU A 211 5.50 -3.97 22.64
CA GLU A 211 5.25 -2.96 23.69
C GLU A 211 4.67 -3.62 24.95
N LYS A 212 3.63 -4.48 24.78
CA LYS A 212 3.01 -5.21 25.87
C LYS A 212 4.01 -6.13 26.57
N GLN A 213 4.87 -6.85 25.83
CA GLN A 213 5.93 -7.71 26.39
C GLN A 213 6.97 -6.92 27.21
N PHE A 214 7.19 -5.65 26.88
CA PHE A 214 8.07 -4.75 27.65
C PHE A 214 7.35 -4.06 28.83
N GLY A 215 6.10 -4.43 29.13
CA GLY A 215 5.31 -3.87 30.22
C GLY A 215 4.66 -2.51 29.89
N GLU A 216 4.73 -2.08 28.63
CA GLU A 216 4.11 -0.84 28.18
C GLU A 216 2.59 -1.00 28.00
N LYS A 217 1.87 0.07 28.28
CA LYS A 217 0.41 0.12 28.08
C LYS A 217 0.11 0.45 26.62
N TRP A 218 0.12 -0.56 25.74
CA TRP A 218 -0.04 -0.39 24.30
C TRP A 218 -1.28 0.43 23.91
N LEU A 219 -2.42 0.32 24.63
CA LEU A 219 -3.63 1.15 24.38
C LEU A 219 -3.43 2.64 24.66
N LYS A 220 -2.33 3.05 25.29
CA LYS A 220 -1.97 4.46 25.47
C LYS A 220 -1.24 5.05 24.25
N ARG A 221 -1.05 4.28 23.22
CA ARG A 221 -0.40 4.70 21.97
C ARG A 221 -1.43 4.83 20.85
N SER A 222 -1.13 5.66 19.87
CA SER A 222 -1.87 5.68 18.60
C SER A 222 -1.03 5.02 17.53
N TYR A 223 -1.65 4.14 16.75
CA TYR A 223 -1.01 3.35 15.70
C TYR A 223 -1.75 3.51 14.39
N LEU A 224 -1.02 3.62 13.29
CA LEU A 224 -1.54 3.75 11.94
C LEU A 224 -0.84 2.82 10.98
N SER A 225 -1.58 2.04 10.23
CA SER A 225 -1.11 1.34 9.04
C SER A 225 -1.23 2.24 7.83
N LEU A 226 -0.21 2.27 6.95
CA LEU A 226 -0.23 3.04 5.71
C LEU A 226 -0.98 2.36 4.56
N ALA A 227 -1.39 1.10 4.74
CA ALA A 227 -1.92 0.27 3.64
C ALA A 227 -0.95 0.17 2.45
N GLY A 228 0.36 0.06 2.77
CA GLY A 228 1.46 0.08 1.82
C GLY A 228 1.94 1.50 1.48
N ILE A 229 3.21 1.60 1.12
CA ILE A 229 3.90 2.89 0.85
C ILE A 229 3.85 3.31 -0.62
N GLY A 230 3.30 2.48 -1.52
CA GLY A 230 3.26 2.76 -2.95
C GLY A 230 4.66 2.97 -3.55
N SER A 231 4.83 4.03 -4.35
CA SER A 231 6.16 4.39 -4.90
C SER A 231 7.06 5.13 -3.91
N GLY A 232 6.59 5.42 -2.70
CA GLY A 232 7.31 6.17 -1.67
C GLY A 232 7.58 7.65 -1.98
N LYS A 233 7.12 8.16 -3.13
CA LYS A 233 7.42 9.53 -3.60
C LYS A 233 6.51 10.62 -3.03
N SER A 234 5.39 10.26 -2.45
CA SER A 234 4.40 11.18 -1.88
C SER A 234 4.05 10.77 -0.47
N ILE A 235 3.53 11.70 0.33
CA ILE A 235 3.00 11.38 1.66
C ILE A 235 1.86 10.37 1.49
N PRO A 236 1.88 9.25 2.23
CA PRO A 236 0.79 8.28 2.18
C PRO A 236 -0.54 8.90 2.59
N LYS A 237 -1.60 8.64 1.82
CA LYS A 237 -2.93 9.22 2.05
C LYS A 237 -3.49 8.93 3.45
N ALA A 238 -3.17 7.76 4.01
CA ALA A 238 -3.54 7.37 5.36
C ALA A 238 -2.93 8.33 6.39
N LEU A 239 -1.64 8.67 6.24
CA LEU A 239 -0.97 9.59 7.16
C LEU A 239 -1.50 11.02 7.01
N GLU A 240 -1.69 11.51 5.79
CA GLU A 240 -2.27 12.84 5.56
C GLU A 240 -3.65 12.98 6.20
N GLN A 241 -4.52 11.97 6.03
CA GLN A 241 -5.86 11.98 6.63
C GLN A 241 -5.80 11.88 8.14
N PHE A 242 -4.95 10.99 8.67
CA PHE A 242 -4.79 10.83 10.11
C PHE A 242 -4.36 12.13 10.79
N LEU A 243 -3.42 12.87 10.21
CA LEU A 243 -2.96 14.14 10.74
C LEU A 243 -4.00 15.26 10.64
N LYS A 244 -4.96 15.17 9.71
CA LYS A 244 -6.14 16.06 9.64
C LYS A 244 -7.15 15.72 10.70
N ASP A 245 -7.40 14.42 10.92
CA ASP A 245 -8.37 13.90 11.88
C ASP A 245 -7.94 14.14 13.34
N TYR A 246 -6.60 14.19 13.59
CA TYR A 246 -5.99 14.33 14.91
C TYR A 246 -4.94 15.47 14.90
N PRO A 247 -5.38 16.74 14.88
CA PRO A 247 -4.50 17.90 14.75
C PRO A 247 -3.55 18.13 15.94
N GLU A 248 -3.82 17.49 17.08
CA GLU A 248 -2.96 17.51 18.28
C GLU A 248 -1.71 16.65 18.17
N ILE A 249 -1.60 15.81 17.14
CA ILE A 249 -0.37 15.07 16.86
C ILE A 249 0.78 16.04 16.61
N SER A 250 1.88 15.82 17.31
CA SER A 250 3.13 16.60 17.19
C SER A 250 4.36 15.73 16.97
N TYR A 251 4.24 14.42 17.23
CA TYR A 251 5.32 13.43 17.07
C TYR A 251 4.87 12.29 16.16
N ILE A 252 5.72 11.97 15.19
CA ILE A 252 5.52 10.84 14.26
C ILE A 252 6.70 9.87 14.43
N ASN A 253 6.41 8.66 14.89
CA ASN A 253 7.38 7.57 14.96
C ASN A 253 7.19 6.66 13.74
N LEU A 254 8.16 6.64 12.83
CA LEU A 254 8.16 5.81 11.64
C LEU A 254 8.75 4.43 11.98
N HIS A 255 7.96 3.41 11.77
CA HIS A 255 8.30 2.00 11.97
C HIS A 255 8.14 1.24 10.65
N LEU A 256 8.64 1.85 9.56
CA LEU A 256 8.53 1.28 8.22
C LEU A 256 9.53 0.15 8.01
N ASP A 257 9.27 -0.70 7.03
CA ASP A 257 10.11 -1.85 6.69
C ASP A 257 11.57 -1.45 6.51
N ASN A 258 12.48 -2.32 6.93
CA ASN A 258 13.93 -2.11 6.82
C ASN A 258 14.45 -2.60 5.47
N ASP A 259 13.75 -2.24 4.39
CA ASP A 259 14.16 -2.44 3.01
C ASP A 259 14.30 -1.10 2.28
N GLU A 260 14.83 -1.12 1.05
CA GLU A 260 15.08 0.09 0.29
C GLU A 260 13.81 0.94 0.09
N PRO A 261 12.64 0.38 -0.34
CA PRO A 261 11.40 1.15 -0.45
C PRO A 261 10.96 1.79 0.87
N GLY A 262 11.01 1.05 1.99
CA GLY A 262 10.65 1.54 3.30
C GLY A 262 11.54 2.69 3.77
N ARG A 263 12.85 2.61 3.52
CA ARG A 263 13.81 3.69 3.87
C ARG A 263 13.60 4.93 3.01
N ILE A 264 13.32 4.77 1.72
CA ILE A 264 12.99 5.89 0.82
C ILE A 264 11.70 6.57 1.29
N ALA A 265 10.66 5.80 1.61
CA ALA A 265 9.40 6.35 2.12
C ALA A 265 9.58 7.12 3.43
N ALA A 266 10.35 6.57 4.38
CA ALA A 266 10.65 7.24 5.65
C ALA A 266 11.36 8.59 5.43
N LYS A 267 12.35 8.63 4.54
CA LYS A 267 13.05 9.86 4.17
C LYS A 267 12.08 10.90 3.59
N ASN A 268 11.28 10.51 2.60
CA ASN A 268 10.37 11.43 1.90
C ASN A 268 9.26 11.97 2.82
N ILE A 269 8.73 11.14 3.73
CA ILE A 269 7.76 11.60 4.74
C ILE A 269 8.39 12.63 5.67
N LYS A 270 9.63 12.39 6.13
CA LYS A 270 10.37 13.34 7.00
C LYS A 270 10.66 14.66 6.29
N GLU A 271 11.10 14.62 5.04
CA GLU A 271 11.35 15.82 4.23
C GLU A 271 10.08 16.64 4.00
N ALA A 272 8.97 15.98 3.71
CA ALA A 272 7.71 16.66 3.41
C ALA A 272 7.00 17.25 4.64
N LEU A 273 7.16 16.66 5.82
CA LEU A 273 6.43 17.03 7.03
C LEU A 273 7.32 17.57 8.16
N GLY A 274 8.65 17.53 8.01
CA GLY A 274 9.61 17.83 9.07
C GLY A 274 9.56 19.25 9.62
N SER A 275 9.01 20.22 8.89
CA SER A 275 8.79 21.58 9.37
C SER A 275 7.63 21.70 10.37
N ARG A 276 6.70 20.73 10.39
CA ARG A 276 5.48 20.75 11.21
C ARG A 276 5.45 19.74 12.34
N TYR A 277 6.18 18.61 12.20
CA TYR A 277 6.14 17.50 13.14
C TYR A 277 7.55 17.08 13.56
N LYS A 278 7.68 16.58 14.79
CA LYS A 278 8.90 15.93 15.26
C LYS A 278 8.88 14.45 14.86
N PHE A 279 10.02 13.96 14.39
CA PHE A 279 10.15 12.60 13.88
C PHE A 279 11.10 11.75 14.69
N ARG A 280 10.77 10.47 14.80
CA ARG A 280 11.69 9.41 15.16
C ARG A 280 11.58 8.33 14.10
N ASP A 281 12.73 7.86 13.57
CA ASP A 281 12.80 6.80 12.57
C ASP A 281 13.37 5.56 13.24
N ASN A 282 12.49 4.58 13.49
CA ASN A 282 12.78 3.37 14.25
C ASN A 282 12.36 2.14 13.43
N PRO A 283 13.12 1.76 12.39
CA PRO A 283 12.87 0.51 11.68
C PRO A 283 13.06 -0.68 12.61
N PRO A 284 12.58 -1.88 12.24
CA PRO A 284 12.79 -3.07 13.04
C PRO A 284 14.29 -3.32 13.26
N PRO A 285 14.72 -3.64 14.50
CA PRO A 285 16.14 -3.88 14.80
C PRO A 285 16.69 -5.18 14.17
N PHE A 286 15.81 -6.07 13.73
CA PHE A 286 16.14 -7.33 13.06
C PHE A 286 15.04 -7.68 12.06
N GLY A 287 15.44 -8.32 10.95
CA GLY A 287 14.52 -8.72 9.89
C GLY A 287 14.10 -7.55 8.99
N LYS A 288 13.14 -7.83 8.14
CA LYS A 288 12.59 -6.85 7.21
C LYS A 288 11.55 -5.96 7.89
N ASP A 289 10.65 -6.56 8.65
CA ASP A 289 9.48 -5.91 9.26
C ASP A 289 9.35 -6.24 10.76
N PHE A 290 8.39 -5.63 11.43
CA PHE A 290 8.18 -5.86 12.87
C PHE A 290 7.62 -7.23 13.19
N ASN A 291 6.98 -7.91 12.25
CA ASN A 291 6.57 -9.28 12.46
C ASN A 291 7.76 -10.25 12.42
N ASP A 292 8.71 -10.06 11.51
CA ASP A 292 9.97 -10.80 11.51
C ASP A 292 10.73 -10.62 12.84
N PHE A 293 10.79 -9.39 13.34
CA PHE A 293 11.43 -9.09 14.61
C PHE A 293 10.75 -9.76 15.81
N LEU A 294 9.42 -9.75 15.85
CA LEU A 294 8.63 -10.41 16.90
C LEU A 294 8.88 -11.92 16.89
N LEU A 295 8.79 -12.56 15.73
CA LEU A 295 9.02 -14.01 15.58
C LEU A 295 10.43 -14.40 16.02
N HIS A 296 11.44 -13.63 15.61
CA HIS A 296 12.82 -13.85 16.04
C HIS A 296 12.98 -13.76 17.57
N LYS A 297 12.33 -12.81 18.24
CA LYS A 297 12.35 -12.72 19.71
C LYS A 297 11.69 -13.93 20.37
N ILE A 298 10.56 -14.39 19.83
CA ILE A 298 9.86 -15.58 20.34
C ILE A 298 10.75 -16.83 20.20
N GLU A 299 11.41 -17.00 19.05
CA GLU A 299 12.34 -18.13 18.85
C GLU A 299 13.52 -18.08 19.81
N LYS A 300 14.13 -16.92 20.00
CA LYS A 300 15.22 -16.77 20.98
C LYS A 300 14.80 -17.07 22.42
N SER A 301 13.58 -16.71 22.78
CA SER A 301 13.07 -16.98 24.14
C SER A 301 12.84 -18.46 24.42
N LYS A 302 12.63 -19.27 23.37
CA LYS A 302 12.46 -20.74 23.46
C LYS A 302 13.79 -21.51 23.55
N GLN A 303 14.92 -20.89 23.19
CA GLN A 303 16.23 -21.52 23.28
C GLN A 303 16.65 -21.58 24.76
N PRO A 304 17.12 -22.74 25.26
CA PRO A 304 17.59 -22.87 26.64
C PRO A 304 18.78 -21.91 26.85
N LYS A 305 18.71 -21.08 27.88
CA LYS A 305 19.85 -20.27 28.30
C LYS A 305 21.02 -21.18 28.61
N THR A 306 22.00 -21.30 27.75
CA THR A 306 23.25 -21.98 28.05
C THR A 306 23.90 -21.24 29.19
N ILE A 307 23.80 -21.81 30.39
CA ILE A 307 24.51 -21.30 31.59
C ILE A 307 25.99 -21.56 31.28
N ARG A 308 26.71 -20.50 30.89
CA ARG A 308 28.18 -20.55 30.92
C ARG A 308 28.59 -20.64 32.37
N ARG A 309 29.06 -21.84 32.78
CA ARG A 309 29.77 -22.06 34.04
C ARG A 309 31.14 -21.42 33.92
#